data_0cf6094d7ca742491fcc066c43a7f812
#
_entry.id   0cf6094d7ca742491fcc066c43a7f812
#
_cell.length_a   1.000
_cell.length_b   1.000
_cell.length_c   1.000
_cell.angle_alpha   90.00
_cell.angle_beta   90.00
_cell.angle_gamma   90.00
#
_symmetry.space_group_name_H-M   'P 1'
#
loop_
_entity.id
_entity.type
_entity.pdbx_description
1 polymer ?
#
loop_
_entity_poly.entity_id
_entity_poly.type
_entity_poly.pdbx_seq_one_letter_code
_entity_poly.pdbx_strand_id
1 'polypeptide(L)'
;MLTAVTGINWGDEGKGRVIDLLAENADIVARYQGGNNAGHTVVTEKGKFILNLLPSGILHPEVTCVLGTGMVIDLEHLAGEMEAIEARGVKVEPENLKLSDKATISMPWHKVQDGLEEDRLAKKGGAFGSTRRGIAYAYSDKYRKKTLRLGDLLHLDEERTQNRLHMILDAKNMELAGCYHQEPMSYDALLNWCRQQAAYFAPFICDVGAFLQQAHDSGKRIVLEAQLGAMRDIDYGIFPFTSSSNTLAAYAPLGAGIPNCKLDHVVGVLKAYSTCVGAGPFAAENAMDEAWNEKLRKAGGEYGAATGRPRRVGPFDCVASRYGLQCQGADKIALTKLDVLSSMKQIPVITGYKLDDVEVPRFDTLSDLDRVQPVVTLLPGWNKDISGCRSWAELPKEAKAYVEFLEKQLEHEIQFVSTGAEREKFVLKGEWL
;
A
#
# COMPACT_ATOMS: atom_id res chain seq x y z
N MET A 1 -3.65 20.54 9.05
CA MET A 1 -2.45 19.69 9.06
C MET A 1 -2.61 18.59 8.03
N LEU A 2 -1.63 18.39 7.16
CA LEU A 2 -1.64 17.40 6.08
C LEU A 2 -0.49 16.40 6.27
N THR A 3 -0.79 15.15 6.58
CA THR A 3 0.18 14.11 6.90
C THR A 3 0.08 12.96 5.91
N ALA A 4 1.18 12.55 5.28
CA ALA A 4 1.24 11.35 4.46
C ALA A 4 1.79 10.16 5.28
N VAL A 5 1.15 8.99 5.17
CA VAL A 5 1.65 7.74 5.77
C VAL A 5 2.06 6.79 4.67
N THR A 6 3.35 6.48 4.58
CA THR A 6 3.95 5.75 3.47
C THR A 6 4.74 4.53 3.93
N GLY A 7 4.89 3.55 3.04
CA GLY A 7 5.78 2.41 3.27
C GLY A 7 7.21 2.71 2.82
N ILE A 8 8.17 2.37 3.63
CA ILE A 8 9.58 2.61 3.32
C ILE A 8 10.15 1.53 2.40
N ASN A 9 9.72 0.28 2.54
CA ASN A 9 10.32 -0.85 1.83
C ASN A 9 9.41 -1.42 0.72
N TRP A 10 9.06 -2.70 0.79
CA TRP A 10 8.33 -3.45 -0.26
C TRP A 10 6.81 -3.46 -0.07
N GLY A 11 6.28 -2.82 0.96
CA GLY A 11 4.88 -2.92 1.38
C GLY A 11 4.71 -3.90 2.55
N ASP A 12 3.46 -4.00 3.04
CA ASP A 12 3.10 -4.83 4.20
C ASP A 12 3.82 -4.46 5.52
N GLU A 13 4.29 -3.22 5.63
CA GLU A 13 4.94 -2.70 6.83
C GLU A 13 3.97 -2.48 8.01
N GLY A 14 2.66 -2.59 7.79
CA GLY A 14 1.65 -2.36 8.81
C GLY A 14 1.10 -0.92 8.83
N LYS A 15 1.11 -0.24 7.68
CA LYS A 15 0.58 1.13 7.52
C LYS A 15 -0.85 1.28 8.00
N GLY A 16 -1.74 0.34 7.68
CA GLY A 16 -3.15 0.40 8.08
C GLY A 16 -3.34 0.61 9.58
N ARG A 17 -2.51 -0.02 10.41
CA ARG A 17 -2.52 0.18 11.86
C ARG A 17 -2.06 1.58 12.27
N VAL A 18 -0.99 2.09 11.65
CA VAL A 18 -0.49 3.45 11.96
C VAL A 18 -1.53 4.49 11.54
N ILE A 19 -2.18 4.27 10.41
CA ILE A 19 -3.26 5.14 9.92
C ILE A 19 -4.48 5.07 10.83
N ASP A 20 -4.89 3.87 11.27
CA ASP A 20 -5.99 3.69 12.20
C ASP A 20 -5.75 4.44 13.51
N LEU A 21 -4.53 4.44 14.03
CA LEU A 21 -4.16 5.20 15.21
C LEU A 21 -4.21 6.72 14.95
N LEU A 22 -3.69 7.18 13.81
CA LEU A 22 -3.75 8.61 13.45
C LEU A 22 -5.19 9.07 13.17
N ALA A 23 -6.05 8.16 12.70
CA ALA A 23 -7.46 8.44 12.43
C ALA A 23 -8.26 8.81 13.69
N GLU A 24 -7.82 8.42 14.89
CA GLU A 24 -8.45 8.86 16.15
C GLU A 24 -8.48 10.39 16.29
N ASN A 25 -7.52 11.08 15.69
CA ASN A 25 -7.40 12.53 15.75
C ASN A 25 -7.51 13.19 14.36
N ALA A 26 -7.84 12.43 13.31
CA ALA A 26 -8.01 12.96 11.96
C ALA A 26 -9.47 13.32 11.68
N ASP A 27 -9.69 14.36 10.88
CA ASP A 27 -11.01 14.66 10.32
C ASP A 27 -11.23 13.87 9.01
N ILE A 28 -10.17 13.62 8.26
CA ILE A 28 -10.23 12.98 6.93
C ILE A 28 -9.07 11.99 6.76
N VAL A 29 -9.37 10.82 6.18
CA VAL A 29 -8.37 9.88 5.69
C VAL A 29 -8.60 9.66 4.20
N ALA A 30 -7.59 9.99 3.38
CA ALA A 30 -7.69 9.93 1.93
C ALA A 30 -6.65 8.99 1.32
N ARG A 31 -7.08 8.03 0.52
CA ARG A 31 -6.18 7.24 -0.32
C ARG A 31 -5.88 7.99 -1.61
N TYR A 32 -4.62 8.01 -2.02
CA TYR A 32 -4.17 8.84 -3.11
C TYR A 32 -3.67 8.07 -4.34
N GLN A 33 -3.44 6.75 -4.27
CA GLN A 33 -2.92 5.95 -5.37
C GLN A 33 -3.28 4.47 -5.24
N GLY A 34 -3.05 3.70 -6.33
CA GLY A 34 -3.30 2.27 -6.37
C GLY A 34 -4.78 1.93 -6.54
N GLY A 35 -5.16 0.76 -6.15
CA GLY A 35 -6.51 0.20 -6.27
C GLY A 35 -6.74 -0.91 -5.25
N ASN A 36 -7.50 -1.94 -5.64
CA ASN A 36 -7.85 -3.07 -4.80
C ASN A 36 -6.72 -4.12 -4.62
N ASN A 37 -5.51 -3.81 -5.03
CA ASN A 37 -4.31 -4.61 -4.78
C ASN A 37 -3.67 -4.35 -3.40
N ALA A 38 -4.18 -3.41 -2.60
CA ALA A 38 -3.78 -3.24 -1.20
C ALA A 38 -4.41 -4.32 -0.31
N GLY A 39 -3.80 -4.51 0.87
CA GLY A 39 -4.34 -5.38 1.92
C GLY A 39 -4.00 -4.79 3.29
N HIS A 40 -4.73 -3.73 3.69
CA HIS A 40 -4.52 -3.07 4.98
C HIS A 40 -5.28 -3.83 6.06
N THR A 41 -4.54 -4.42 6.98
CA THR A 41 -5.12 -5.12 8.13
C THR A 41 -5.18 -4.19 9.33
N VAL A 42 -6.38 -4.04 9.89
CA VAL A 42 -6.64 -3.30 11.13
C VAL A 42 -7.33 -4.25 12.11
N VAL A 43 -6.89 -4.25 13.36
CA VAL A 43 -7.46 -5.06 14.44
C VAL A 43 -8.11 -4.12 15.44
N THR A 44 -9.43 -4.24 15.59
CA THR A 44 -10.25 -3.47 16.53
C THR A 44 -10.98 -4.40 17.50
N GLU A 45 -11.72 -3.87 18.45
CA GLU A 45 -12.60 -4.64 19.34
C GLU A 45 -13.65 -5.47 18.56
N LYS A 46 -14.07 -4.98 17.38
CA LYS A 46 -14.99 -5.68 16.47
C LYS A 46 -14.30 -6.81 15.67
N GLY A 47 -13.00 -7.04 15.91
CA GLY A 47 -12.19 -8.06 15.25
C GLY A 47 -11.29 -7.52 14.16
N LYS A 48 -10.77 -8.44 13.33
CA LYS A 48 -9.81 -8.13 12.26
C LYS A 48 -10.52 -7.70 10.98
N PHE A 49 -10.18 -6.53 10.45
CA PHE A 49 -10.60 -6.02 9.14
C PHE A 49 -9.45 -6.08 8.13
N ILE A 50 -9.77 -6.41 6.89
CA ILE A 50 -8.82 -6.36 5.77
C ILE A 50 -9.43 -5.44 4.72
N LEU A 51 -8.85 -4.25 4.57
CA LEU A 51 -9.32 -3.21 3.66
C LEU A 51 -8.46 -3.19 2.39
N ASN A 52 -9.11 -3.11 1.24
CA ASN A 52 -8.44 -3.09 -0.07
C ASN A 52 -8.54 -1.71 -0.74
N LEU A 53 -9.76 -1.18 -0.92
CA LEU A 53 -10.03 0.14 -1.49
C LEU A 53 -10.38 1.15 -0.41
N LEU A 54 -11.19 0.76 0.56
CA LEU A 54 -11.60 1.66 1.64
C LEU A 54 -10.39 2.12 2.46
N PRO A 55 -10.30 3.42 2.80
CA PRO A 55 -9.29 3.92 3.73
C PRO A 55 -9.47 3.32 5.12
N SER A 56 -8.35 3.16 5.86
CA SER A 56 -8.39 2.61 7.21
C SER A 56 -9.22 3.45 8.19
N GLY A 57 -9.39 4.74 7.92
CA GLY A 57 -10.22 5.67 8.69
C GLY A 57 -11.71 5.33 8.69
N ILE A 58 -12.21 4.47 7.77
CA ILE A 58 -13.64 4.09 7.71
C ILE A 58 -14.13 3.38 8.98
N LEU A 59 -13.21 2.84 9.77
CA LEU A 59 -13.51 2.21 11.05
C LEU A 59 -13.80 3.21 12.19
N HIS A 60 -13.61 4.50 11.93
CA HIS A 60 -13.88 5.61 12.85
C HIS A 60 -15.10 6.40 12.36
N PRO A 61 -16.23 6.41 13.07
CA PRO A 61 -17.49 7.01 12.59
C PRO A 61 -17.41 8.51 12.28
N GLU A 62 -16.52 9.24 12.97
CA GLU A 62 -16.35 10.69 12.83
C GLU A 62 -15.41 11.09 11.68
N VAL A 63 -14.75 10.11 11.05
CA VAL A 63 -13.76 10.35 10.01
C VAL A 63 -14.41 10.28 8.63
N THR A 64 -14.19 11.29 7.80
CA THR A 64 -14.55 11.22 6.38
C THR A 64 -13.45 10.52 5.58
N CYS A 65 -13.80 9.47 4.87
CA CYS A 65 -12.91 8.72 4.00
C CYS A 65 -13.00 9.19 2.57
N VAL A 66 -11.86 9.21 1.88
CA VAL A 66 -11.78 9.71 0.51
C VAL A 66 -11.00 8.77 -0.37
N LEU A 67 -11.54 8.43 -1.55
CA LEU A 67 -10.81 7.79 -2.64
C LEU A 67 -10.41 8.87 -3.66
N GLY A 68 -9.12 9.19 -3.68
CA GLY A 68 -8.56 10.34 -4.39
C GLY A 68 -8.42 10.13 -5.90
N THR A 69 -8.08 11.20 -6.58
CA THR A 69 -7.95 11.33 -8.04
C THR A 69 -6.93 10.35 -8.66
N GLY A 70 -5.87 10.03 -7.91
CA GLY A 70 -4.79 9.16 -8.39
C GLY A 70 -5.14 7.67 -8.42
N MET A 71 -6.24 7.26 -7.81
CA MET A 71 -6.64 5.86 -7.71
C MET A 71 -7.23 5.30 -9.01
N VAL A 72 -7.18 3.97 -9.11
CA VAL A 72 -7.96 3.16 -10.06
C VAL A 72 -8.95 2.32 -9.24
N ILE A 73 -10.24 2.53 -9.47
CA ILE A 73 -11.30 2.02 -8.60
C ILE A 73 -12.07 0.90 -9.30
N ASP A 74 -12.00 -0.28 -8.73
CA ASP A 74 -12.83 -1.43 -9.08
C ASP A 74 -14.15 -1.31 -8.30
N LEU A 75 -15.21 -0.91 -9.00
CA LEU A 75 -16.50 -0.60 -8.38
C LEU A 75 -17.20 -1.82 -7.81
N GLU A 76 -17.11 -2.97 -8.50
CA GLU A 76 -17.70 -4.21 -7.98
C GLU A 76 -17.00 -4.67 -6.70
N HIS A 77 -15.67 -4.57 -6.67
CA HIS A 77 -14.90 -4.90 -5.48
C HIS A 77 -15.22 -3.93 -4.34
N LEU A 78 -15.33 -2.63 -4.65
CA LEU A 78 -15.67 -1.61 -3.65
C LEU A 78 -17.06 -1.85 -3.04
N ALA A 79 -18.07 -2.16 -3.86
CA ALA A 79 -19.41 -2.49 -3.37
C ALA A 79 -19.38 -3.70 -2.42
N GLY A 80 -18.72 -4.78 -2.81
CA GLY A 80 -18.58 -5.96 -1.95
C GLY A 80 -17.79 -5.70 -0.67
N GLU A 81 -16.79 -4.82 -0.70
CA GLU A 81 -16.03 -4.40 0.48
C GLU A 81 -16.90 -3.56 1.42
N MET A 82 -17.71 -2.63 0.90
CA MET A 82 -18.68 -1.84 1.67
C MET A 82 -19.70 -2.75 2.36
N GLU A 83 -20.34 -3.65 1.61
CA GLU A 83 -21.30 -4.61 2.17
C GLU A 83 -20.69 -5.49 3.28
N ALA A 84 -19.45 -5.95 3.09
CA ALA A 84 -18.77 -6.79 4.06
C ALA A 84 -18.49 -6.09 5.39
N ILE A 85 -18.14 -4.79 5.38
CA ILE A 85 -17.90 -4.02 6.61
C ILE A 85 -19.22 -3.54 7.24
N GLU A 86 -20.24 -3.24 6.43
CA GLU A 86 -21.58 -2.89 6.92
C GLU A 86 -22.23 -4.05 7.66
N ALA A 87 -22.08 -5.28 7.16
CA ALA A 87 -22.52 -6.49 7.83
C ALA A 87 -21.88 -6.69 9.23
N ARG A 88 -20.78 -5.98 9.49
CA ARG A 88 -20.06 -5.97 10.79
C ARG A 88 -20.33 -4.71 11.61
N GLY A 89 -21.32 -3.90 11.23
CA GLY A 89 -21.76 -2.72 11.94
C GLY A 89 -20.85 -1.50 11.75
N VAL A 90 -20.16 -1.41 10.61
CA VAL A 90 -19.44 -0.20 10.17
C VAL A 90 -20.31 0.49 9.11
N LYS A 91 -20.71 1.71 9.36
CA LYS A 91 -21.60 2.48 8.49
C LYS A 91 -20.81 3.06 7.32
N VAL A 92 -21.31 2.92 6.08
CA VAL A 92 -20.72 3.51 4.88
C VAL A 92 -21.78 4.28 4.11
N GLU A 93 -21.65 5.60 4.12
CA GLU A 93 -22.65 6.52 3.55
C GLU A 93 -21.95 7.65 2.77
N PRO A 94 -22.67 8.37 1.92
CA PRO A 94 -22.11 9.52 1.20
C PRO A 94 -21.55 10.63 2.13
N GLU A 95 -21.97 10.67 3.38
CA GLU A 95 -21.49 11.61 4.39
C GLU A 95 -20.06 11.27 4.83
N ASN A 96 -19.71 9.99 4.98
CA ASN A 96 -18.43 9.53 5.47
C ASN A 96 -17.52 8.85 4.43
N LEU A 97 -18.00 8.65 3.18
CA LEU A 97 -17.19 8.18 2.06
C LEU A 97 -17.40 9.06 0.84
N LYS A 98 -16.29 9.53 0.25
CA LYS A 98 -16.31 10.35 -0.98
C LYS A 98 -15.40 9.77 -2.03
N LEU A 99 -15.89 9.71 -3.25
CA LEU A 99 -15.17 9.21 -4.43
C LEU A 99 -14.87 10.36 -5.38
N SER A 100 -13.60 10.51 -5.78
CA SER A 100 -13.24 11.56 -6.72
C SER A 100 -13.88 11.33 -8.11
N ASP A 101 -14.59 12.34 -8.60
CA ASP A 101 -15.09 12.40 -9.98
C ASP A 101 -13.98 12.16 -11.03
N LYS A 102 -12.74 12.50 -10.67
CA LYS A 102 -11.55 12.37 -11.54
C LYS A 102 -10.83 11.02 -11.38
N ALA A 103 -11.21 10.17 -10.43
CA ALA A 103 -10.63 8.85 -10.27
C ALA A 103 -10.95 7.94 -11.47
N THR A 104 -10.03 7.07 -11.81
CA THR A 104 -10.15 6.18 -12.96
C THR A 104 -10.95 4.94 -12.59
N ILE A 105 -11.88 4.52 -13.44
CA ILE A 105 -12.61 3.26 -13.28
C ILE A 105 -11.73 2.09 -13.73
N SER A 106 -11.58 1.09 -12.88
CA SER A 106 -11.09 -0.22 -13.30
C SER A 106 -12.23 -0.95 -14.02
N MET A 107 -12.21 -0.88 -15.35
CA MET A 107 -13.26 -1.47 -16.20
C MET A 107 -13.19 -3.00 -16.18
N PRO A 108 -14.28 -3.71 -16.49
CA PRO A 108 -14.35 -5.19 -16.41
C PRO A 108 -13.23 -5.90 -17.16
N TRP A 109 -12.79 -5.38 -18.31
CA TRP A 109 -11.70 -5.98 -19.10
C TRP A 109 -10.33 -5.91 -18.44
N HIS A 110 -10.06 -4.98 -17.51
CA HIS A 110 -8.74 -4.85 -16.91
C HIS A 110 -8.33 -6.10 -16.13
N LYS A 111 -9.25 -6.68 -15.35
CA LYS A 111 -9.02 -7.95 -14.64
C LYS A 111 -8.82 -9.12 -15.61
N VAL A 112 -9.63 -9.15 -16.68
CA VAL A 112 -9.53 -10.19 -17.72
C VAL A 112 -8.16 -10.14 -18.38
N GLN A 113 -7.71 -8.96 -18.82
CA GLN A 113 -6.40 -8.77 -19.43
C GLN A 113 -5.25 -9.18 -18.52
N ASP A 114 -5.29 -8.73 -17.25
CA ASP A 114 -4.26 -9.05 -16.24
C ASP A 114 -4.15 -10.57 -16.05
N GLY A 115 -5.29 -11.27 -15.94
CA GLY A 115 -5.32 -12.72 -15.81
C GLY A 115 -4.76 -13.43 -17.05
N LEU A 116 -5.18 -13.03 -18.25
CA LEU A 116 -4.75 -13.64 -19.52
C LEU A 116 -3.25 -13.43 -19.77
N GLU A 117 -2.73 -12.24 -19.49
CA GLU A 117 -1.31 -11.95 -19.66
C GLU A 117 -0.45 -12.72 -18.66
N GLU A 118 -0.85 -12.78 -17.38
CA GLU A 118 -0.13 -13.55 -16.37
C GLU A 118 -0.08 -15.04 -16.73
N ASP A 119 -1.19 -15.60 -17.26
CA ASP A 119 -1.23 -16.98 -17.74
C ASP A 119 -0.35 -17.20 -18.99
N ARG A 120 -0.30 -16.22 -19.89
CA ARG A 120 0.58 -16.25 -21.06
C ARG A 120 2.06 -16.22 -20.68
N LEU A 121 2.42 -15.36 -19.71
CA LEU A 121 3.76 -15.24 -19.18
C LEU A 121 4.18 -16.48 -18.38
N ALA A 122 3.29 -17.04 -17.60
CA ALA A 122 3.55 -18.27 -16.84
C ALA A 122 3.96 -19.44 -17.74
N LYS A 123 3.31 -19.58 -18.91
CA LYS A 123 3.67 -20.60 -19.93
C LYS A 123 5.08 -20.42 -20.50
N LYS A 124 5.65 -19.21 -20.40
CA LYS A 124 7.01 -18.86 -20.87
C LYS A 124 8.03 -18.78 -19.72
N GLY A 125 7.63 -19.10 -18.49
CA GLY A 125 8.51 -19.03 -17.32
C GLY A 125 8.80 -17.61 -16.82
N GLY A 126 8.01 -16.59 -17.25
CA GLY A 126 8.23 -15.17 -16.97
C GLY A 126 7.09 -14.47 -16.23
N ALA A 127 6.27 -15.19 -15.44
CA ALA A 127 5.18 -14.59 -14.67
C ALA A 127 5.71 -13.61 -13.62
N PHE A 128 5.07 -12.42 -13.51
CA PHE A 128 5.43 -11.41 -12.51
C PHE A 128 4.85 -11.69 -11.13
N GLY A 129 3.90 -12.62 -11.00
CA GLY A 129 3.14 -12.83 -9.78
C GLY A 129 2.09 -11.73 -9.54
N SER A 130 1.44 -11.28 -10.62
CA SER A 130 0.36 -10.30 -10.56
C SER A 130 -0.74 -10.71 -9.58
N THR A 131 -1.35 -9.71 -8.94
CA THR A 131 -2.55 -9.89 -8.11
C THR A 131 -3.80 -10.24 -8.93
N ARG A 132 -3.74 -10.17 -10.27
CA ARG A 132 -4.84 -10.34 -11.22
C ARG A 132 -6.02 -9.40 -10.95
N ARG A 133 -5.72 -8.21 -10.42
CA ARG A 133 -6.70 -7.16 -10.11
C ARG A 133 -6.84 -6.10 -11.21
N GLY A 134 -6.09 -6.25 -12.31
CA GLY A 134 -6.16 -5.34 -13.45
C GLY A 134 -5.48 -3.99 -13.23
N ILE A 135 -4.67 -3.83 -12.21
CA ILE A 135 -4.10 -2.53 -11.82
C ILE A 135 -3.22 -1.95 -12.92
N ALA A 136 -2.30 -2.74 -13.47
CA ALA A 136 -1.40 -2.30 -14.53
C ALA A 136 -2.17 -1.84 -15.78
N TYR A 137 -3.21 -2.59 -16.15
CA TYR A 137 -4.05 -2.28 -17.32
C TYR A 137 -4.91 -1.03 -17.09
N ALA A 138 -5.46 -0.85 -15.89
CA ALA A 138 -6.23 0.35 -15.56
C ALA A 138 -5.35 1.60 -15.60
N TYR A 139 -4.13 1.55 -15.06
CA TYR A 139 -3.18 2.67 -15.16
C TYR A 139 -2.70 2.88 -16.60
N SER A 140 -2.40 1.82 -17.36
CA SER A 140 -2.05 1.92 -18.77
C SER A 140 -3.15 2.66 -19.56
N ASP A 141 -4.39 2.23 -19.41
CA ASP A 141 -5.53 2.86 -20.11
C ASP A 141 -5.82 4.29 -19.62
N LYS A 142 -5.56 4.60 -18.35
CA LYS A 142 -5.57 5.97 -17.84
C LYS A 142 -4.62 6.87 -18.64
N TYR A 143 -3.37 6.47 -18.81
CA TYR A 143 -2.35 7.24 -19.55
C TYR A 143 -2.60 7.24 -21.07
N ARG A 144 -3.12 6.15 -21.60
CA ARG A 144 -3.61 6.07 -23.01
C ARG A 144 -4.92 6.85 -23.23
N LYS A 145 -5.60 7.30 -22.16
CA LYS A 145 -6.91 7.98 -22.19
C LYS A 145 -8.03 7.10 -22.77
N LYS A 146 -7.94 5.77 -22.53
CA LYS A 146 -8.85 4.74 -23.04
C LYS A 146 -9.64 4.07 -21.91
N THR A 147 -10.12 4.87 -20.97
CA THR A 147 -10.99 4.43 -19.87
C THR A 147 -11.93 5.57 -19.48
N LEU A 148 -12.87 5.29 -18.58
CA LEU A 148 -13.76 6.28 -17.98
C LEU A 148 -13.22 6.73 -16.62
N ARG A 149 -13.58 7.95 -16.23
CA ARG A 149 -13.49 8.45 -14.86
C ARG A 149 -14.83 8.28 -14.16
N LEU A 150 -14.84 8.30 -12.83
CA LEU A 150 -16.09 8.18 -12.06
C LEU A 150 -17.11 9.26 -12.42
N GLY A 151 -16.68 10.50 -12.66
CA GLY A 151 -17.55 11.59 -13.11
C GLY A 151 -18.26 11.30 -14.42
N ASP A 152 -17.68 10.49 -15.32
CA ASP A 152 -18.34 10.12 -16.59
C ASP A 152 -19.61 9.29 -16.33
N LEU A 153 -19.72 8.57 -15.21
CA LEU A 153 -20.91 7.81 -14.84
C LEU A 153 -22.13 8.70 -14.57
N LEU A 154 -21.91 9.94 -14.16
CA LEU A 154 -22.99 10.92 -13.92
C LEU A 154 -23.55 11.50 -15.23
N HIS A 155 -22.92 11.20 -16.37
CA HIS A 155 -23.21 11.75 -17.68
C HIS A 155 -23.40 10.67 -18.76
N LEU A 156 -23.86 9.46 -18.38
CA LEU A 156 -23.99 8.30 -19.29
C LEU A 156 -25.04 8.51 -20.40
N ASP A 157 -26.01 9.37 -20.17
CA ASP A 157 -27.06 9.66 -21.19
C ASP A 157 -26.63 10.75 -22.19
N GLU A 158 -25.49 11.39 -21.97
CA GLU A 158 -24.95 12.35 -22.95
C GLU A 158 -24.33 11.62 -24.14
N GLU A 159 -24.67 12.05 -25.35
CA GLU A 159 -24.13 11.51 -26.60
C GLU A 159 -22.58 11.48 -26.61
N ARG A 160 -21.96 12.52 -26.07
CA ARG A 160 -20.49 12.60 -25.93
C ARG A 160 -19.91 11.44 -25.14
N THR A 161 -20.52 11.10 -24.02
CA THR A 161 -20.07 10.01 -23.13
C THR A 161 -20.29 8.66 -23.79
N GLN A 162 -21.42 8.44 -24.43
CA GLN A 162 -21.74 7.22 -25.18
C GLN A 162 -20.79 7.00 -26.35
N ASN A 163 -20.55 8.03 -27.17
CA ASN A 163 -19.59 7.96 -28.27
C ASN A 163 -18.18 7.63 -27.79
N ARG A 164 -17.76 8.21 -26.68
CA ARG A 164 -16.47 7.89 -26.05
C ARG A 164 -16.42 6.43 -25.57
N LEU A 165 -17.49 5.94 -24.95
CA LEU A 165 -17.58 4.55 -24.49
C LEU A 165 -17.51 3.57 -25.67
N HIS A 166 -18.18 3.85 -26.79
CA HIS A 166 -18.08 3.08 -28.04
C HIS A 166 -16.63 2.99 -28.53
N MET A 167 -15.96 4.14 -28.68
CA MET A 167 -14.58 4.19 -29.18
C MET A 167 -13.61 3.42 -28.26
N ILE A 168 -13.82 3.50 -26.93
CA ILE A 168 -13.00 2.76 -25.96
C ILE A 168 -13.22 1.26 -26.12
N LEU A 169 -14.49 0.83 -26.20
CA LEU A 169 -14.86 -0.57 -26.31
C LEU A 169 -14.35 -1.20 -27.60
N ASP A 170 -14.50 -0.50 -28.76
CA ASP A 170 -14.01 -0.97 -30.05
C ASP A 170 -12.49 -1.22 -30.01
N ALA A 171 -11.73 -0.26 -29.47
CA ALA A 171 -10.29 -0.40 -29.33
C ALA A 171 -9.92 -1.57 -28.39
N LYS A 172 -10.69 -1.78 -27.33
CA LYS A 172 -10.46 -2.84 -26.36
C LYS A 172 -10.83 -4.21 -26.93
N ASN A 173 -11.92 -4.31 -27.66
CA ASN A 173 -12.32 -5.54 -28.34
C ASN A 173 -11.28 -5.98 -29.39
N MET A 174 -10.72 -5.02 -30.16
CA MET A 174 -9.60 -5.34 -31.07
C MET A 174 -8.38 -5.89 -30.31
N GLU A 175 -8.04 -5.30 -29.16
CA GLU A 175 -6.89 -5.74 -28.35
C GLU A 175 -7.16 -7.14 -27.74
N LEU A 176 -8.34 -7.38 -27.17
CA LEU A 176 -8.73 -8.65 -26.57
C LEU A 176 -8.80 -9.79 -27.61
N ALA A 177 -9.41 -9.52 -28.76
CA ALA A 177 -9.51 -10.50 -29.85
C ALA A 177 -8.15 -10.79 -30.47
N GLY A 178 -7.38 -9.75 -30.79
CA GLY A 178 -6.09 -9.91 -31.49
C GLY A 178 -4.97 -10.51 -30.65
N CYS A 179 -4.87 -10.11 -29.36
CA CYS A 179 -3.80 -10.56 -28.47
C CYS A 179 -4.14 -11.82 -27.69
N TYR A 180 -5.40 -12.01 -27.34
CA TYR A 180 -5.83 -13.05 -26.38
C TYR A 180 -6.91 -13.97 -26.92
N HIS A 181 -7.37 -13.79 -28.15
CA HIS A 181 -8.42 -14.59 -28.80
C HIS A 181 -9.73 -14.64 -27.99
N GLN A 182 -10.07 -13.53 -27.35
CA GLN A 182 -11.31 -13.39 -26.59
C GLN A 182 -12.45 -12.91 -27.49
N GLU A 183 -13.66 -13.35 -27.17
CA GLU A 183 -14.87 -12.84 -27.82
C GLU A 183 -15.09 -11.35 -27.47
N PRO A 184 -15.59 -10.53 -28.43
CA PRO A 184 -15.88 -9.13 -28.20
C PRO A 184 -16.91 -8.93 -27.09
N MET A 185 -16.71 -7.93 -26.25
CA MET A 185 -17.70 -7.48 -25.28
C MET A 185 -18.81 -6.69 -25.99
N SER A 186 -20.06 -6.93 -25.58
CA SER A 186 -21.21 -6.18 -26.10
C SER A 186 -21.26 -4.76 -25.52
N TYR A 187 -21.55 -3.77 -26.37
CA TYR A 187 -21.77 -2.39 -25.94
C TYR A 187 -22.93 -2.27 -24.95
N ASP A 188 -24.06 -2.91 -25.25
CA ASP A 188 -25.25 -2.85 -24.40
C ASP A 188 -24.98 -3.46 -23.00
N ALA A 189 -24.22 -4.56 -22.95
CA ALA A 189 -23.82 -5.16 -21.69
C ALA A 189 -22.93 -4.20 -20.88
N LEU A 190 -21.97 -3.55 -21.55
CA LEU A 190 -21.08 -2.59 -20.91
C LEU A 190 -21.82 -1.34 -20.43
N LEU A 191 -22.71 -0.78 -21.25
CA LEU A 191 -23.53 0.39 -20.88
C LEU A 191 -24.45 0.07 -19.70
N ASN A 192 -25.06 -1.13 -19.69
CA ASN A 192 -25.90 -1.57 -18.58
C ASN A 192 -25.07 -1.73 -17.30
N TRP A 193 -23.86 -2.28 -17.40
CA TRP A 193 -22.93 -2.33 -16.28
C TRP A 193 -22.62 -0.92 -15.75
N CYS A 194 -22.28 0.03 -16.63
CA CYS A 194 -22.01 1.42 -16.23
C CYS A 194 -23.23 2.03 -15.53
N ARG A 195 -24.45 1.82 -16.05
CA ARG A 195 -25.69 2.32 -15.41
C ARG A 195 -25.92 1.73 -14.02
N GLN A 196 -25.67 0.44 -13.83
CA GLN A 196 -25.77 -0.18 -12.51
C GLN A 196 -24.78 0.43 -11.53
N GLN A 197 -23.51 0.61 -11.96
CA GLN A 197 -22.50 1.25 -11.12
C GLN A 197 -22.87 2.71 -10.81
N ALA A 198 -23.35 3.45 -11.79
CA ALA A 198 -23.83 4.82 -11.59
C ALA A 198 -24.97 4.90 -10.58
N ALA A 199 -25.97 4.04 -10.68
CA ALA A 199 -27.11 4.01 -9.75
C ALA A 199 -26.66 3.80 -8.28
N TYR A 200 -25.64 2.99 -8.07
CA TYR A 200 -25.13 2.70 -6.71
C TYR A 200 -24.19 3.81 -6.21
N PHE A 201 -23.24 4.25 -7.04
CA PHE A 201 -22.14 5.10 -6.59
C PHE A 201 -22.37 6.60 -6.81
N ALA A 202 -23.38 7.04 -7.59
CA ALA A 202 -23.61 8.45 -7.83
C ALA A 202 -23.67 9.34 -6.57
N PRO A 203 -24.28 8.90 -5.44
CA PRO A 203 -24.31 9.70 -4.23
C PRO A 203 -22.93 9.94 -3.59
N PHE A 204 -21.97 9.06 -3.86
CA PHE A 204 -20.61 9.12 -3.30
C PHE A 204 -19.66 9.96 -4.17
N ILE A 205 -19.97 10.17 -5.45
CA ILE A 205 -19.09 10.84 -6.42
C ILE A 205 -19.21 12.36 -6.25
N CYS A 206 -18.05 13.02 -6.05
CA CYS A 206 -18.01 14.48 -5.93
C CYS A 206 -16.66 15.06 -6.42
N ASP A 207 -16.55 16.39 -6.50
CA ASP A 207 -15.28 17.08 -6.66
C ASP A 207 -14.47 17.00 -5.36
N VAL A 208 -13.72 15.89 -5.22
CA VAL A 208 -12.85 15.63 -4.06
C VAL A 208 -11.77 16.70 -3.94
N GLY A 209 -11.28 17.27 -5.06
CA GLY A 209 -10.29 18.32 -5.01
C GLY A 209 -10.80 19.57 -4.28
N ALA A 210 -12.00 20.04 -4.64
CA ALA A 210 -12.64 21.16 -3.96
C ALA A 210 -12.94 20.84 -2.49
N PHE A 211 -13.44 19.63 -2.21
CA PHE A 211 -13.74 19.17 -0.83
C PHE A 211 -12.49 19.17 0.05
N LEU A 212 -11.40 18.55 -0.39
CA LEU A 212 -10.16 18.47 0.37
C LEU A 212 -9.47 19.81 0.51
N GLN A 213 -9.51 20.66 -0.54
CA GLN A 213 -8.95 22.02 -0.46
C GLN A 213 -9.70 22.85 0.60
N GLN A 214 -11.02 22.82 0.59
CA GLN A 214 -11.82 23.52 1.61
C GLN A 214 -11.52 23.01 3.02
N ALA A 215 -11.38 21.71 3.19
CA ALA A 215 -11.04 21.09 4.47
C ALA A 215 -9.64 21.54 4.94
N HIS A 216 -8.65 21.52 4.05
CA HIS A 216 -7.30 21.98 4.34
C HIS A 216 -7.27 23.45 4.76
N ASP A 217 -7.94 24.34 4.01
CA ASP A 217 -8.00 25.77 4.28
C ASP A 217 -8.75 26.09 5.59
N SER A 218 -9.65 25.20 6.01
CA SER A 218 -10.37 25.26 7.29
C SER A 218 -9.55 24.69 8.46
N GLY A 219 -8.30 24.29 8.25
CA GLY A 219 -7.42 23.77 9.29
C GLY A 219 -7.70 22.33 9.71
N LYS A 220 -8.46 21.56 8.93
CA LYS A 220 -8.75 20.15 9.19
C LYS A 220 -7.48 19.30 9.18
N ARG A 221 -7.49 18.21 9.96
CA ARG A 221 -6.43 17.20 9.98
C ARG A 221 -6.71 16.15 8.92
N ILE A 222 -5.86 16.10 7.90
CA ILE A 222 -5.99 15.19 6.75
C ILE A 222 -4.83 14.20 6.76
N VAL A 223 -5.13 12.91 6.77
CA VAL A 223 -4.16 11.82 6.64
C VAL A 223 -4.25 11.25 5.22
N LEU A 224 -3.12 11.23 4.51
CA LEU A 224 -3.01 10.66 3.18
C LEU A 224 -2.43 9.25 3.28
N GLU A 225 -3.24 8.25 2.95
CA GLU A 225 -2.94 6.83 3.09
C GLU A 225 -2.34 6.25 1.82
N ALA A 226 -1.05 5.84 1.88
CA ALA A 226 -0.40 5.10 0.81
C ALA A 226 -0.70 3.60 0.86
N GLN A 227 -0.54 2.94 -0.26
CA GLN A 227 -0.38 1.49 -0.31
C GLN A 227 1.02 1.12 -0.83
N LEU A 228 1.47 -0.12 -0.53
CA LEU A 228 2.80 -0.59 -0.86
C LEU A 228 3.92 0.24 -0.19
N GLY A 229 5.09 0.28 -0.77
CA GLY A 229 6.25 1.02 -0.26
C GLY A 229 7.16 1.47 -1.40
N ALA A 230 8.24 2.20 -1.08
CA ALA A 230 9.13 2.83 -2.05
C ALA A 230 9.71 1.85 -3.07
N MET A 231 10.03 0.61 -2.66
CA MET A 231 10.58 -0.41 -3.57
C MET A 231 9.57 -0.88 -4.63
N ARG A 232 8.29 -0.56 -4.47
CA ARG A 232 7.20 -0.87 -5.41
C ARG A 232 6.71 0.34 -6.19
N ASP A 233 7.35 1.51 -6.03
CA ASP A 233 7.05 2.69 -6.83
C ASP A 233 7.37 2.44 -8.31
N ILE A 234 6.54 2.99 -9.22
CA ILE A 234 6.72 2.76 -10.66
C ILE A 234 8.02 3.33 -11.20
N ASP A 235 8.47 4.46 -10.65
CA ASP A 235 9.65 5.17 -11.14
C ASP A 235 10.92 4.89 -10.31
N TYR A 236 10.77 4.74 -8.99
CA TYR A 236 11.89 4.61 -8.04
C TYR A 236 12.02 3.20 -7.44
N GLY A 237 11.10 2.30 -7.75
CA GLY A 237 11.13 0.93 -7.25
C GLY A 237 12.04 0.00 -8.04
N ILE A 238 11.99 -1.28 -7.70
CA ILE A 238 12.79 -2.36 -8.33
C ILE A 238 12.17 -2.80 -9.67
N PHE A 239 12.09 -1.89 -10.62
CA PHE A 239 11.51 -2.15 -11.95
C PHE A 239 12.15 -3.37 -12.63
N PRO A 240 11.36 -4.27 -13.28
CA PRO A 240 9.92 -4.18 -13.57
C PRO A 240 9.01 -4.77 -12.48
N PHE A 241 9.52 -5.15 -11.32
CA PHE A 241 8.77 -5.77 -10.22
C PHE A 241 8.14 -4.70 -9.32
N THR A 242 7.49 -3.70 -9.91
CA THR A 242 6.85 -2.57 -9.25
C THR A 242 5.32 -2.65 -9.34
N SER A 243 4.63 -1.80 -8.60
CA SER A 243 3.24 -1.44 -8.91
C SER A 243 3.22 -0.48 -10.10
N SER A 244 2.07 -0.30 -10.72
CA SER A 244 1.88 0.70 -11.78
C SER A 244 1.47 2.07 -11.24
N SER A 245 1.73 2.35 -9.97
CA SER A 245 1.35 3.58 -9.29
C SER A 245 2.52 4.22 -8.56
N ASN A 246 2.43 5.53 -8.34
CA ASN A 246 3.41 6.29 -7.55
C ASN A 246 3.12 6.12 -6.06
N THR A 247 4.00 5.44 -5.35
CA THR A 247 3.84 5.11 -3.93
C THR A 247 4.51 6.13 -3.00
N LEU A 248 5.24 7.10 -3.56
CA LEU A 248 5.99 8.08 -2.80
C LEU A 248 5.11 9.17 -2.20
N ALA A 249 5.53 9.72 -1.06
CA ALA A 249 4.86 10.81 -0.38
C ALA A 249 4.74 12.07 -1.27
N ALA A 250 5.72 12.32 -2.12
CA ALA A 250 5.70 13.44 -3.06
C ALA A 250 4.48 13.42 -4.01
N TYR A 251 3.92 12.26 -4.30
CA TYR A 251 2.71 12.13 -5.11
C TYR A 251 1.41 12.28 -4.30
N ALA A 252 1.47 12.20 -2.98
CA ALA A 252 0.29 12.10 -2.14
C ALA A 252 -0.68 13.29 -2.29
N PRO A 253 -0.27 14.55 -2.23
CA PRO A 253 -1.18 15.68 -2.46
C PRO A 253 -1.77 15.68 -3.88
N LEU A 254 -0.95 15.39 -4.90
CA LEU A 254 -1.40 15.31 -6.29
C LEU A 254 -2.45 14.20 -6.48
N GLY A 255 -2.16 13.01 -5.96
CA GLY A 255 -3.05 11.85 -6.07
C GLY A 255 -4.31 11.97 -5.23
N ALA A 256 -4.28 12.69 -4.11
CA ALA A 256 -5.47 13.02 -3.33
C ALA A 256 -6.41 14.01 -4.06
N GLY A 257 -5.85 14.95 -4.83
CA GLY A 257 -6.59 15.96 -5.59
C GLY A 257 -6.34 17.40 -5.13
N ILE A 258 -5.32 17.64 -4.31
CA ILE A 258 -4.90 18.95 -3.77
C ILE A 258 -3.44 19.25 -4.13
N PRO A 259 -3.08 19.38 -5.41
CA PRO A 259 -1.70 19.40 -5.90
C PRO A 259 -0.85 20.56 -5.36
N ASN A 260 -1.47 21.63 -4.87
CA ASN A 260 -0.77 22.82 -4.37
C ASN A 260 -0.49 22.75 -2.85
N CYS A 261 -1.03 21.76 -2.15
CA CYS A 261 -0.82 21.62 -0.72
C CYS A 261 0.53 20.97 -0.42
N LYS A 262 1.23 21.50 0.58
CA LYS A 262 2.46 20.90 1.10
C LYS A 262 2.14 19.98 2.25
N LEU A 263 2.88 18.88 2.34
CA LEU A 263 2.82 18.01 3.50
C LEU A 263 3.46 18.68 4.69
N ASP A 264 2.78 18.66 5.83
CA ASP A 264 3.35 19.05 7.12
C ASP A 264 4.25 17.96 7.66
N HIS A 265 3.82 16.68 7.50
CA HIS A 265 4.57 15.51 7.94
C HIS A 265 4.50 14.36 6.94
N VAL A 266 5.57 13.57 6.90
CA VAL A 266 5.65 12.29 6.20
C VAL A 266 6.02 11.20 7.21
N VAL A 267 5.05 10.35 7.53
CA VAL A 267 5.25 9.18 8.39
C VAL A 267 5.73 8.01 7.55
N GLY A 268 6.99 7.65 7.70
CA GLY A 268 7.57 6.45 7.12
C GLY A 268 7.33 5.23 8.00
N VAL A 269 6.66 4.21 7.47
CA VAL A 269 6.42 2.97 8.22
C VAL A 269 7.44 1.93 7.82
N LEU A 270 8.16 1.42 8.81
CA LEU A 270 9.12 0.32 8.73
C LEU A 270 8.59 -0.89 9.51
N LYS A 271 9.01 -2.08 9.12
CA LYS A 271 8.81 -3.30 9.89
C LYS A 271 10.14 -3.71 10.53
N ALA A 272 10.13 -4.22 11.74
CA ALA A 272 11.35 -4.64 12.45
C ALA A 272 12.14 -5.79 11.78
N TYR A 273 11.68 -6.26 10.63
CA TYR A 273 12.33 -7.21 9.73
C TYR A 273 11.81 -6.98 8.31
N SER A 274 12.44 -7.58 7.31
CA SER A 274 12.06 -7.37 5.92
C SER A 274 11.08 -8.43 5.43
N THR A 275 10.10 -8.00 4.62
CA THR A 275 9.20 -8.91 3.89
C THR A 275 8.97 -8.42 2.48
N CYS A 276 8.78 -9.36 1.55
CA CYS A 276 8.47 -9.05 0.17
C CYS A 276 7.37 -9.98 -0.34
N VAL A 277 6.38 -9.41 -1.04
CA VAL A 277 5.34 -10.15 -1.76
C VAL A 277 5.61 -9.99 -3.25
N GLY A 278 5.44 -11.08 -4.01
CA GLY A 278 5.70 -11.09 -5.45
C GLY A 278 7.16 -11.36 -5.81
N ALA A 279 7.43 -11.29 -7.11
CA ALA A 279 8.74 -11.54 -7.68
C ALA A 279 9.69 -10.33 -7.54
N GLY A 280 10.91 -10.50 -8.00
CA GLY A 280 11.97 -9.49 -8.03
C GLY A 280 13.03 -9.67 -6.96
N PRO A 281 14.12 -8.90 -7.04
CA PRO A 281 15.24 -8.97 -6.13
C PRO A 281 14.83 -8.62 -4.69
N PHE A 282 15.31 -9.45 -3.75
CA PHE A 282 15.07 -9.28 -2.33
C PHE A 282 16.26 -9.85 -1.55
N ALA A 283 17.30 -9.05 -1.38
CA ALA A 283 18.56 -9.47 -0.76
C ALA A 283 18.40 -10.07 0.64
N ALA A 284 17.41 -9.59 1.40
CA ALA A 284 17.18 -10.06 2.76
C ALA A 284 16.81 -11.55 2.86
N GLU A 285 16.22 -12.14 1.83
CA GLU A 285 15.83 -13.56 1.80
C GLU A 285 17.03 -14.51 1.91
N ASN A 286 18.16 -14.08 1.34
CA ASN A 286 19.39 -14.88 1.28
C ASN A 286 20.38 -14.57 2.42
N ALA A 287 20.01 -13.69 3.35
CA ALA A 287 20.88 -13.28 4.46
C ALA A 287 20.98 -14.34 5.55
N MET A 288 19.98 -15.21 5.67
CA MET A 288 19.91 -16.28 6.67
C MET A 288 19.45 -17.59 6.00
N ASP A 289 19.58 -18.70 6.72
CA ASP A 289 19.08 -19.99 6.25
C ASP A 289 17.54 -20.07 6.29
N GLU A 290 16.98 -21.05 5.56
CA GLU A 290 15.53 -21.23 5.48
C GLU A 290 14.89 -21.60 6.83
N ALA A 291 15.64 -22.24 7.75
CA ALA A 291 15.13 -22.57 9.07
C ALA A 291 14.89 -21.30 9.90
N TRP A 292 15.77 -20.31 9.79
CA TRP A 292 15.61 -19.00 10.42
C TRP A 292 14.44 -18.22 9.76
N ASN A 293 14.40 -18.21 8.44
CA ASN A 293 13.33 -17.55 7.68
C ASN A 293 11.95 -18.15 8.02
N GLU A 294 11.85 -19.47 8.13
CA GLU A 294 10.58 -20.13 8.50
C GLU A 294 10.17 -19.83 9.94
N LYS A 295 11.13 -19.76 10.88
CA LYS A 295 10.85 -19.34 12.26
C LYS A 295 10.31 -17.92 12.31
N LEU A 296 10.90 -16.99 11.55
CA LEU A 296 10.45 -15.59 11.44
C LEU A 296 9.05 -15.52 10.81
N ARG A 297 8.84 -16.25 9.72
CA ARG A 297 7.56 -16.31 8.99
C ARG A 297 6.42 -16.76 9.91
N LYS A 298 6.64 -17.82 10.68
CA LYS A 298 5.65 -18.33 11.66
C LYS A 298 5.40 -17.32 12.78
N ALA A 299 6.45 -16.75 13.37
CA ALA A 299 6.32 -15.77 14.45
C ALA A 299 5.57 -14.52 14.01
N GLY A 300 5.83 -14.04 12.79
CA GLY A 300 5.21 -12.83 12.22
C GLY A 300 3.84 -13.06 11.58
N GLY A 301 3.42 -14.33 11.40
CA GLY A 301 2.21 -14.65 10.67
C GLY A 301 2.31 -14.21 9.20
N GLU A 302 3.50 -14.32 8.59
CA GLU A 302 3.80 -13.78 7.27
C GLU A 302 3.29 -14.71 6.15
N TYR A 303 1.95 -14.74 6.03
CA TYR A 303 1.21 -15.44 4.99
C TYR A 303 0.21 -14.49 4.32
N GLY A 304 -0.04 -14.71 3.03
CA GLY A 304 -0.99 -13.88 2.27
C GLY A 304 -2.40 -14.02 2.84
N ALA A 305 -3.04 -12.89 3.18
CA ALA A 305 -4.35 -12.89 3.83
C ALA A 305 -5.45 -13.59 3.02
N ALA A 306 -5.41 -13.48 1.68
CA ALA A 306 -6.38 -14.09 0.79
C ALA A 306 -5.98 -15.50 0.30
N THR A 307 -4.68 -15.78 0.15
CA THR A 307 -4.18 -16.99 -0.51
C THR A 307 -3.50 -17.97 0.43
N GLY A 308 -3.17 -17.56 1.66
CA GLY A 308 -2.35 -18.34 2.59
C GLY A 308 -0.88 -18.53 2.11
N ARG A 309 -0.49 -17.95 0.97
CA ARG A 309 0.86 -18.13 0.40
C ARG A 309 1.91 -17.55 1.34
N PRO A 310 2.99 -18.31 1.65
CA PRO A 310 4.07 -17.80 2.48
C PRO A 310 4.74 -16.59 1.82
N ARG A 311 4.98 -15.53 2.61
CA ARG A 311 5.74 -14.37 2.18
C ARG A 311 7.23 -14.67 2.23
N ARG A 312 7.98 -14.02 1.37
CA ARG A 312 9.44 -13.96 1.44
C ARG A 312 9.80 -13.08 2.64
N VAL A 313 10.71 -13.53 3.48
CA VAL A 313 11.10 -12.84 4.72
C VAL A 313 12.61 -12.84 4.88
N GLY A 314 13.13 -11.92 5.66
CA GLY A 314 14.55 -11.87 6.01
C GLY A 314 14.82 -10.83 7.10
N PRO A 315 16.08 -10.65 7.52
CA PRO A 315 16.48 -9.64 8.48
C PRO A 315 16.09 -8.23 8.04
N PHE A 316 16.07 -7.30 9.01
CA PHE A 316 15.93 -5.88 8.69
C PHE A 316 17.06 -5.45 7.75
N ASP A 317 16.71 -4.76 6.68
CA ASP A 317 17.64 -4.30 5.65
C ASP A 317 17.85 -2.79 5.74
N CYS A 318 18.98 -2.39 6.34
CA CYS A 318 19.33 -0.98 6.50
C CYS A 318 19.64 -0.30 5.16
N VAL A 319 20.19 -1.02 4.18
CA VAL A 319 20.56 -0.43 2.88
C VAL A 319 19.31 -0.05 2.10
N ALA A 320 18.38 -1.00 1.96
CA ALA A 320 17.09 -0.77 1.33
C ALA A 320 16.27 0.29 2.08
N SER A 321 16.28 0.25 3.43
CA SER A 321 15.51 1.18 4.25
C SER A 321 16.04 2.61 4.14
N ARG A 322 17.35 2.84 4.11
CA ARG A 322 17.93 4.18 3.85
C ARG A 322 17.49 4.74 2.50
N TYR A 323 17.54 3.92 1.46
CA TYR A 323 17.05 4.32 0.13
C TYR A 323 15.56 4.69 0.17
N GLY A 324 14.73 3.84 0.78
CA GLY A 324 13.30 4.10 0.90
C GLY A 324 12.98 5.36 1.71
N LEU A 325 13.70 5.60 2.82
CA LEU A 325 13.57 6.84 3.61
C LEU A 325 13.91 8.08 2.78
N GLN A 326 15.00 8.03 2.01
CA GLN A 326 15.39 9.10 1.11
C GLN A 326 14.33 9.38 0.04
N CYS A 327 13.78 8.32 -0.59
CA CYS A 327 12.73 8.46 -1.59
C CYS A 327 11.43 9.05 -1.02
N GLN A 328 11.08 8.66 0.22
CA GLN A 328 9.84 9.14 0.86
C GLN A 328 9.99 10.53 1.50
N GLY A 329 11.21 10.94 1.85
CA GLY A 329 11.42 12.18 2.62
C GLY A 329 10.75 12.15 3.99
N ALA A 330 10.75 10.98 4.66
CA ALA A 330 10.07 10.80 5.94
C ALA A 330 10.75 11.58 7.07
N ASP A 331 9.97 12.34 7.83
CA ASP A 331 10.41 13.10 9.02
C ASP A 331 9.96 12.43 10.33
N LYS A 332 8.99 11.52 10.28
CA LYS A 332 8.52 10.70 11.40
C LYS A 332 8.59 9.22 11.02
N ILE A 333 9.07 8.38 11.92
CA ILE A 333 9.22 6.95 11.65
C ILE A 333 8.45 6.11 12.65
N ALA A 334 7.65 5.19 12.11
CA ALA A 334 6.96 4.14 12.85
C ALA A 334 7.60 2.78 12.55
N LEU A 335 8.15 2.13 13.58
CA LEU A 335 8.66 0.76 13.52
C LEU A 335 7.60 -0.21 14.02
N THR A 336 7.11 -1.08 13.15
CA THR A 336 6.09 -2.06 13.47
C THR A 336 6.66 -3.45 13.75
N LYS A 337 5.87 -4.30 14.41
CA LYS A 337 6.16 -5.73 14.63
C LYS A 337 7.48 -6.03 15.36
N LEU A 338 7.90 -5.17 16.27
CA LEU A 338 9.08 -5.46 17.11
C LEU A 338 8.86 -6.71 17.99
N ASP A 339 7.64 -6.93 18.46
CA ASP A 339 7.19 -8.09 19.23
C ASP A 339 7.50 -9.44 18.57
N VAL A 340 7.48 -9.50 17.25
CA VAL A 340 7.75 -10.72 16.46
C VAL A 340 9.16 -11.26 16.73
N LEU A 341 10.12 -10.40 17.05
CA LEU A 341 11.50 -10.76 17.33
C LEU A 341 11.73 -11.23 18.77
N SER A 342 10.71 -11.19 19.63
CA SER A 342 10.81 -11.43 21.08
C SER A 342 11.41 -12.80 21.47
N SER A 343 11.23 -13.84 20.65
CA SER A 343 11.74 -15.18 20.91
C SER A 343 13.14 -15.46 20.34
N MET A 344 13.77 -14.46 19.73
CA MET A 344 15.08 -14.63 19.09
C MET A 344 16.21 -14.38 20.07
N LYS A 345 17.18 -15.29 20.12
CA LYS A 345 18.39 -15.12 20.94
C LYS A 345 19.39 -14.16 20.32
N GLN A 346 19.45 -14.15 18.99
CA GLN A 346 20.24 -13.23 18.18
C GLN A 346 19.36 -12.73 17.05
N ILE A 347 19.48 -11.45 16.73
CA ILE A 347 18.71 -10.78 15.69
C ILE A 347 19.70 -10.30 14.63
N PRO A 348 19.67 -10.88 13.42
CA PRO A 348 20.47 -10.41 12.31
C PRO A 348 19.92 -9.10 11.75
N VAL A 349 20.82 -8.22 11.33
CA VAL A 349 20.51 -6.98 10.62
C VAL A 349 21.45 -6.84 9.44
N ILE A 350 20.92 -6.55 8.26
CA ILE A 350 21.73 -6.26 7.07
C ILE A 350 22.21 -4.82 7.15
N THR A 351 23.52 -4.63 7.24
CA THR A 351 24.16 -3.32 7.38
C THR A 351 24.85 -2.83 6.12
N GLY A 352 25.06 -3.72 5.14
CA GLY A 352 25.71 -3.43 3.87
C GLY A 352 25.46 -4.52 2.83
N TYR A 353 25.88 -4.25 1.61
CA TYR A 353 25.90 -5.23 0.51
C TYR A 353 27.32 -5.36 -0.05
N LYS A 354 27.61 -6.53 -0.63
CA LYS A 354 28.75 -6.77 -1.49
C LYS A 354 28.30 -7.29 -2.85
N LEU A 355 28.97 -6.85 -3.90
CA LEU A 355 28.82 -7.38 -5.25
C LEU A 355 30.22 -7.80 -5.72
N ASP A 356 30.41 -9.08 -6.03
CA ASP A 356 31.69 -9.64 -6.40
C ASP A 356 32.81 -9.26 -5.37
N ASP A 357 32.51 -9.43 -4.06
CA ASP A 357 33.34 -9.08 -2.90
C ASP A 357 33.65 -7.59 -2.68
N VAL A 358 33.14 -6.70 -3.54
CA VAL A 358 33.27 -5.25 -3.38
C VAL A 358 32.06 -4.67 -2.65
N GLU A 359 32.28 -3.80 -1.69
CA GLU A 359 31.20 -3.13 -0.99
C GLU A 359 30.39 -2.24 -1.93
N VAL A 360 29.06 -2.41 -1.87
CA VAL A 360 28.10 -1.56 -2.58
C VAL A 360 27.56 -0.51 -1.59
N PRO A 361 27.88 0.79 -1.81
CA PRO A 361 27.63 1.82 -0.80
C PRO A 361 26.15 2.20 -0.68
N ARG A 362 25.33 1.86 -1.67
CA ARG A 362 23.91 2.23 -1.72
C ARG A 362 23.05 1.19 -2.42
N PHE A 363 21.75 1.28 -2.20
CA PHE A 363 20.76 0.51 -2.93
C PHE A 363 20.66 1.01 -4.38
N ASP A 364 20.82 0.10 -5.34
CA ASP A 364 20.69 0.40 -6.76
C ASP A 364 19.54 -0.41 -7.36
N THR A 365 18.50 0.26 -7.84
CA THR A 365 17.32 -0.38 -8.44
C THR A 365 17.51 -0.79 -9.90
N LEU A 366 18.62 -0.39 -10.54
CA LEU A 366 18.85 -0.59 -11.98
C LEU A 366 19.80 -1.75 -12.30
N SER A 367 20.58 -2.22 -11.33
CA SER A 367 21.59 -3.25 -11.57
C SER A 367 21.59 -4.31 -10.47
N ASP A 368 22.10 -5.43 -10.77
CA ASP A 368 22.65 -6.54 -9.99
C ASP A 368 22.09 -6.84 -8.57
N LEU A 369 20.93 -6.30 -8.17
CA LEU A 369 20.32 -6.59 -6.86
C LEU A 369 20.09 -8.09 -6.61
N ASP A 370 19.94 -8.87 -7.67
CA ASP A 370 19.84 -10.35 -7.59
C ASP A 370 21.17 -10.99 -7.21
N ARG A 371 22.30 -10.29 -7.39
CA ARG A 371 23.66 -10.80 -7.17
C ARG A 371 24.31 -10.30 -5.90
N VAL A 372 23.72 -9.26 -5.26
CA VAL A 372 24.32 -8.71 -4.04
C VAL A 372 24.29 -9.73 -2.89
N GLN A 373 25.37 -9.76 -2.15
CA GLN A 373 25.51 -10.56 -0.94
C GLN A 373 25.29 -9.64 0.27
N PRO A 374 24.31 -9.92 1.16
CA PRO A 374 24.07 -9.11 2.33
C PRO A 374 25.18 -9.27 3.35
N VAL A 375 25.66 -8.16 3.92
CA VAL A 375 26.57 -8.12 5.06
C VAL A 375 25.72 -8.03 6.32
N VAL A 376 25.82 -9.06 7.17
CA VAL A 376 24.97 -9.23 8.35
C VAL A 376 25.72 -8.92 9.64
N THR A 377 25.13 -8.08 10.47
CA THR A 377 25.54 -7.86 11.87
C THR A 377 24.55 -8.57 12.79
N LEU A 378 25.07 -9.35 13.76
CA LEU A 378 24.24 -10.04 14.75
C LEU A 378 24.14 -9.21 16.02
N LEU A 379 22.91 -8.90 16.43
CA LEU A 379 22.61 -8.21 17.69
C LEU A 379 22.05 -9.19 18.72
N PRO A 380 22.28 -8.95 20.04
CA PRO A 380 21.61 -9.70 21.08
C PRO A 380 20.10 -9.56 21.02
N GLY A 381 19.38 -10.66 21.10
CA GLY A 381 17.93 -10.64 21.27
C GLY A 381 17.54 -10.53 22.74
N TRP A 382 16.29 -10.10 22.99
CA TRP A 382 15.81 -9.90 24.38
C TRP A 382 15.08 -11.11 24.97
N ASN A 383 14.70 -12.08 24.18
CA ASN A 383 14.05 -13.33 24.59
C ASN A 383 12.99 -13.15 25.71
N LYS A 384 12.18 -12.11 25.57
CA LYS A 384 11.12 -11.71 26.50
C LYS A 384 9.94 -11.13 25.73
N ASP A 385 8.71 -11.50 26.11
CA ASP A 385 7.51 -10.86 25.57
C ASP A 385 7.47 -9.37 25.93
N ILE A 386 7.28 -8.52 24.93
CA ILE A 386 7.19 -7.07 25.05
C ILE A 386 5.76 -6.54 24.80
N SER A 387 4.79 -7.42 24.56
CA SER A 387 3.40 -7.03 24.23
C SER A 387 2.70 -6.26 25.35
N GLY A 388 3.20 -6.37 26.58
CA GLY A 388 2.75 -5.62 27.75
C GLY A 388 3.38 -4.24 27.92
N CYS A 389 4.48 -3.91 27.21
CA CYS A 389 5.15 -2.62 27.38
C CYS A 389 4.29 -1.49 26.81
N ARG A 390 4.17 -0.38 27.55
CA ARG A 390 3.42 0.83 27.20
C ARG A 390 4.26 2.11 27.22
N SER A 391 5.50 2.01 27.66
CA SER A 391 6.47 3.11 27.66
C SER A 391 7.83 2.62 27.17
N TRP A 392 8.62 3.53 26.60
CA TRP A 392 9.99 3.24 26.19
C TRP A 392 10.85 2.67 27.33
N ALA A 393 10.62 3.15 28.57
CA ALA A 393 11.35 2.70 29.75
C ALA A 393 11.17 1.21 30.04
N GLU A 394 9.99 0.64 29.77
CA GLU A 394 9.62 -0.76 30.06
C GLU A 394 10.22 -1.77 29.08
N LEU A 395 10.68 -1.31 27.90
CA LEU A 395 11.32 -2.21 26.95
C LEU A 395 12.61 -2.80 27.52
N PRO A 396 12.88 -4.10 27.23
CA PRO A 396 14.17 -4.71 27.55
C PRO A 396 15.34 -3.91 26.98
N LYS A 397 16.51 -3.97 27.67
CA LYS A 397 17.71 -3.26 27.23
C LYS A 397 18.11 -3.61 25.80
N GLU A 398 18.05 -4.88 25.46
CA GLU A 398 18.40 -5.39 24.13
C GLU A 398 17.42 -4.93 23.04
N ALA A 399 16.12 -4.81 23.38
CA ALA A 399 15.11 -4.27 22.46
C ALA A 399 15.34 -2.78 22.19
N LYS A 400 15.69 -1.99 23.23
CA LYS A 400 16.09 -0.59 23.08
C LYS A 400 17.36 -0.47 22.21
N ALA A 401 18.37 -1.29 22.52
CA ALA A 401 19.63 -1.30 21.77
C ALA A 401 19.42 -1.68 20.29
N TYR A 402 18.47 -2.56 19.98
CA TYR A 402 18.07 -2.88 18.61
C TYR A 402 17.52 -1.65 17.89
N VAL A 403 16.55 -0.97 18.48
CA VAL A 403 15.95 0.25 17.89
C VAL A 403 16.99 1.36 17.71
N GLU A 404 17.81 1.62 18.74
CA GLU A 404 18.90 2.61 18.71
C GLU A 404 19.97 2.27 17.66
N PHE A 405 20.25 0.97 17.46
CA PHE A 405 21.13 0.53 16.39
C PHE A 405 20.54 0.83 15.00
N LEU A 406 19.23 0.57 14.80
CA LEU A 406 18.55 0.91 13.56
C LEU A 406 18.59 2.42 13.31
N GLU A 407 18.27 3.25 14.31
CA GLU A 407 18.34 4.71 14.20
C GLU A 407 19.72 5.19 13.74
N LYS A 408 20.78 4.64 14.34
CA LYS A 408 22.16 4.96 13.93
C LYS A 408 22.46 4.54 12.49
N GLN A 409 21.96 3.36 12.07
CA GLN A 409 22.17 2.87 10.70
C GLN A 409 21.35 3.65 9.66
N LEU A 410 20.16 4.11 10.03
CA LEU A 410 19.25 4.85 9.15
C LEU A 410 19.52 6.36 9.16
N GLU A 411 20.25 6.87 10.15
CA GLU A 411 20.45 8.31 10.41
C GLU A 411 19.13 9.05 10.66
N HIS A 412 18.14 8.33 11.23
CA HIS A 412 16.80 8.85 11.54
C HIS A 412 16.32 8.35 12.88
N GLU A 413 15.62 9.19 13.62
CA GLU A 413 14.96 8.78 14.86
C GLU A 413 13.70 7.96 14.59
N ILE A 414 13.42 6.99 15.46
CA ILE A 414 12.21 6.17 15.43
C ILE A 414 11.32 6.60 16.60
N GLN A 415 10.24 7.28 16.33
CA GLN A 415 9.38 7.87 17.36
C GLN A 415 8.28 6.92 17.84
N PHE A 416 7.81 6.01 16.97
CA PHE A 416 6.77 5.05 17.28
C PHE A 416 7.29 3.64 17.14
N VAL A 417 7.07 2.79 18.15
CA VAL A 417 7.49 1.38 18.13
C VAL A 417 6.33 0.49 18.57
N SER A 418 5.86 -0.36 17.67
CA SER A 418 4.79 -1.31 17.93
C SER A 418 5.29 -2.52 18.74
N THR A 419 4.57 -2.84 19.81
CA THR A 419 4.86 -3.96 20.72
C THR A 419 3.83 -5.11 20.61
N GLY A 420 2.91 -5.04 19.67
CA GLY A 420 1.89 -6.07 19.41
C GLY A 420 0.95 -5.66 18.28
N ALA A 421 -0.05 -6.45 17.95
CA ALA A 421 -0.96 -6.21 16.84
C ALA A 421 -2.14 -5.26 17.18
N GLU A 422 -2.55 -5.23 18.44
CA GLU A 422 -3.69 -4.46 18.92
C GLU A 422 -3.36 -2.96 18.97
N ARG A 423 -4.39 -2.11 18.88
CA ARG A 423 -4.28 -0.66 18.74
C ARG A 423 -3.41 -0.01 19.82
N GLU A 424 -3.58 -0.41 21.08
CA GLU A 424 -2.89 0.16 22.25
C GLU A 424 -1.47 -0.40 22.47
N LYS A 425 -1.03 -1.41 21.70
CA LYS A 425 0.27 -2.07 21.90
C LYS A 425 1.40 -1.37 21.15
N PHE A 426 1.81 -0.22 21.67
CA PHE A 426 2.95 0.54 21.15
C PHE A 426 3.63 1.33 22.30
N VAL A 427 4.82 1.79 22.03
CA VAL A 427 5.54 2.75 22.87
C VAL A 427 6.00 3.93 22.02
N LEU A 428 6.00 5.13 22.60
CA LEU A 428 6.56 6.32 21.97
C LEU A 428 7.96 6.60 22.52
N LYS A 429 8.84 7.04 21.62
CA LYS A 429 10.18 7.52 21.91
C LYS A 429 10.30 8.94 21.36
N GLY A 430 10.13 9.94 22.22
CA GLY A 430 10.14 11.34 21.82
C GLY A 430 8.79 11.84 21.30
N GLU A 431 8.83 12.94 20.55
CA GLU A 431 7.65 13.64 20.03
C GLU A 431 7.09 12.91 18.80
N TRP A 432 5.81 12.57 18.89
CA TRP A 432 5.00 12.02 17.77
C TRP A 432 4.13 13.14 17.18
N LEU A 433 3.07 12.81 16.45
CA LEU A 433 2.15 13.77 15.79
C LEU A 433 1.04 14.24 16.73
#